data_9e538e8eab031af756b2ebb7cac285be
#
_entry.id   9e538e8eab031af756b2ebb7cac285be
#
_cell.length_a   1.000
_cell.length_b   1.000
_cell.length_c   1.000
_cell.angle_alpha   90.00
_cell.angle_beta   90.00
_cell.angle_gamma   90.00
#
_symmetry.space_group_name_H-M   'P 1'
#
loop_
_entity.id
_entity.type
_entity.pdbx_description
1 polymer ?
#
loop_
_entity_poly.entity_id
_entity_poly.type
_entity_poly.pdbx_seq_one_letter_code
_entity_poly.pdbx_strand_id
1 'polypeptide(L)'
;MKIEDIEKACKLKNDLEAINEILEAELDKVGCPSSFVLMLYHNNERYNLNTLLSQNTKRTIMNFIFSNCKRRAEQIRQEIEEL
;
A
#
# COMPACT_ATOMS: atom_id res chain seq x y z
N MET A 1 11.82 -8.45 -26.46
CA MET A 1 11.51 -7.48 -25.41
C MET A 1 12.68 -6.55 -25.22
N LYS A 2 12.44 -5.26 -25.17
CA LYS A 2 13.50 -4.26 -24.98
C LYS A 2 13.95 -4.24 -23.53
N ILE A 3 15.18 -3.80 -23.29
CA ILE A 3 15.73 -3.67 -21.92
C ILE A 3 14.84 -2.79 -21.06
N GLU A 4 14.33 -1.71 -21.63
CA GLU A 4 13.43 -0.78 -20.95
C GLU A 4 12.14 -1.49 -20.46
N ASP A 5 11.60 -2.40 -21.27
CA ASP A 5 10.41 -3.17 -20.90
C ASP A 5 10.70 -4.17 -19.78
N ILE A 6 11.90 -4.73 -19.76
CA ILE A 6 12.32 -5.64 -18.69
C ILE A 6 12.44 -4.89 -17.36
N GLU A 7 13.06 -3.71 -17.38
CA GLU A 7 13.20 -2.87 -16.19
C GLU A 7 11.84 -2.43 -15.67
N LYS A 8 10.95 -2.02 -16.56
CA LYS A 8 9.59 -1.63 -16.21
C LYS A 8 8.82 -2.80 -15.59
N ALA A 9 8.92 -3.98 -16.19
CA ALA A 9 8.26 -5.17 -15.67
C ALA A 9 8.77 -5.54 -14.29
N CYS A 10 10.08 -5.45 -14.03
CA CYS A 10 10.66 -5.71 -12.72
C CYS A 10 10.14 -4.73 -11.67
N LYS A 11 10.08 -3.45 -12.02
CA LYS A 11 9.57 -2.43 -11.10
C LYS A 11 8.09 -2.68 -10.77
N LEU A 12 7.28 -2.95 -11.79
CA LEU A 12 5.86 -3.22 -11.60
C LEU A 12 5.65 -4.46 -10.71
N LYS A 13 6.43 -5.50 -10.94
CA LYS A 13 6.36 -6.72 -10.13
C LYS A 13 6.72 -6.44 -8.67
N ASN A 14 7.77 -5.67 -8.43
CA ASN A 14 8.18 -5.30 -7.08
C ASN A 14 7.12 -4.48 -6.38
N ASP A 15 6.51 -3.52 -7.07
CA ASP A 15 5.43 -2.71 -6.53
C ASP A 15 4.21 -3.59 -6.19
N LEU A 16 3.90 -4.55 -7.06
CA LEU A 16 2.77 -5.46 -6.83
C LEU A 16 3.01 -6.34 -5.62
N GLU A 17 4.22 -6.86 -5.44
CA GLU A 17 4.57 -7.66 -4.26
C GLU A 17 4.41 -6.87 -2.97
N ALA A 18 4.87 -5.62 -2.94
CA ALA A 18 4.72 -4.75 -1.77
C ALA A 18 3.24 -4.50 -1.46
N ILE A 19 2.44 -4.22 -2.50
CA ILE A 19 1.00 -3.98 -2.35
C ILE A 19 0.30 -5.23 -1.82
N ASN A 20 0.65 -6.42 -2.34
CA ASN A 20 0.07 -7.68 -1.88
C ASN A 20 0.39 -7.96 -0.42
N GLU A 21 1.58 -7.61 0.05
CA GLU A 21 1.91 -7.75 1.47
C GLU A 21 1.02 -6.85 2.34
N ILE A 22 0.75 -5.63 1.89
CA ILE A 22 -0.16 -4.72 2.58
C ILE A 22 -1.57 -5.31 2.64
N LEU A 23 -2.05 -5.88 1.53
CA LEU A 23 -3.38 -6.48 1.45
C LEU A 23 -3.50 -7.77 2.29
N GLU A 24 -2.42 -8.53 2.44
CA GLU A 24 -2.39 -9.67 3.34
C GLU A 24 -2.60 -9.25 4.79
N ALA A 25 -2.04 -8.12 5.18
CA ALA A 25 -2.24 -7.58 6.53
C ALA A 25 -3.71 -7.22 6.78
N GLU A 26 -4.44 -6.77 5.75
CA GLU A 26 -5.89 -6.53 5.85
C GLU A 26 -6.65 -7.84 6.11
N LEU A 27 -6.26 -8.92 5.41
CA LEU A 27 -6.91 -10.21 5.55
C LEU A 27 -6.67 -10.84 6.92
N ASP A 28 -5.51 -10.63 7.51
CA ASP A 28 -5.16 -11.21 8.81
C ASP A 28 -5.90 -10.54 9.97
N LYS A 29 -6.35 -9.32 9.79
CA LYS A 29 -6.98 -8.53 10.85
C LYS A 29 -8.28 -7.90 10.37
N VAL A 30 -9.38 -8.38 10.88
CA VAL A 30 -10.69 -7.77 10.59
C VAL A 30 -10.81 -6.47 11.38
N GLY A 31 -10.98 -5.37 10.66
CA GLY A 31 -11.10 -4.05 11.25
C GLY A 31 -9.81 -3.25 11.13
N CYS A 32 -9.38 -2.61 12.22
CA CYS A 32 -8.15 -1.81 12.23
C CYS A 32 -7.00 -2.67 12.70
N PRO A 33 -6.06 -3.06 11.82
CA PRO A 33 -4.94 -3.91 12.23
C PRO A 33 -4.06 -3.19 13.24
N SER A 34 -3.84 -3.80 14.40
CA SER A 34 -2.98 -3.22 15.43
C SER A 34 -1.51 -3.15 15.02
N SER A 35 -1.15 -3.91 13.99
CA SER A 35 0.21 -3.92 13.44
C SER A 35 0.51 -2.74 12.52
N PHE A 36 -0.50 -1.99 12.12
CA PHE A 36 -0.30 -0.83 11.25
C PHE A 36 0.06 0.40 12.07
N VAL A 37 1.11 1.09 11.65
CA VAL A 37 1.54 2.35 12.25
C VAL A 37 1.52 3.42 11.18
N LEU A 38 0.73 4.47 11.41
CA LEU A 38 0.66 5.62 10.53
C LEU A 38 1.66 6.68 11.00
N MET A 39 2.64 6.99 10.17
CA MET A 39 3.70 7.93 10.48
C MET A 39 3.74 9.05 9.45
N LEU A 40 3.91 10.28 9.90
CA LEU A 40 4.15 11.43 9.05
C LEU A 40 5.57 11.95 9.27
N TYR A 41 6.29 12.20 8.19
CA TYR A 41 7.64 12.76 8.24
C TYR A 41 7.63 14.17 7.68
N HIS A 42 8.11 15.12 8.46
CA HIS A 42 8.18 16.51 8.06
C HIS A 42 9.35 17.20 8.75
N ASN A 43 10.20 17.87 7.96
CA ASN A 43 11.37 18.59 8.48
C ASN A 43 12.24 17.72 9.40
N ASN A 44 12.50 16.47 9.00
CA ASN A 44 13.29 15.47 9.73
C ASN A 44 12.66 15.02 11.05
N GLU A 45 11.41 15.38 11.31
CA GLU A 45 10.68 14.88 12.47
C GLU A 45 9.65 13.83 12.08
N ARG A 46 9.37 12.91 13.01
CA ARG A 46 8.39 11.85 12.83
C ARG A 46 7.21 12.10 13.76
N TYR A 47 6.01 12.04 13.21
CA TYR A 47 4.77 12.18 13.95
C TYR A 47 4.01 10.86 13.91
N ASN A 48 3.75 10.28 15.08
CA ASN A 48 3.00 9.03 15.17
C ASN A 48 1.51 9.33 15.17
N LEU A 49 0.87 9.15 14.00
CA LEU A 49 -0.55 9.45 13.84
C LEU A 49 -1.44 8.47 14.59
N ASN A 50 -0.94 7.29 14.96
CA ASN A 50 -1.73 6.33 15.72
C ASN A 50 -2.14 6.86 17.09
N THR A 51 -1.31 7.70 17.70
CA THR A 51 -1.60 8.27 19.01
C THR A 51 -2.37 9.59 18.94
N LEU A 52 -2.36 10.24 17.78
CA LEU A 52 -2.96 11.56 17.60
C LEU A 52 -4.38 11.49 17.03
N LEU A 53 -4.72 10.43 16.32
CA LEU A 53 -6.00 10.30 15.63
C LEU A 53 -6.96 9.38 16.38
N SER A 54 -8.25 9.64 16.25
CA SER A 54 -9.29 8.76 16.82
C SER A 54 -9.30 7.42 16.09
N GLN A 55 -9.90 6.39 16.73
CA GLN A 55 -10.03 5.08 16.14
C GLN A 55 -10.84 5.10 14.83
N ASN A 56 -11.91 5.89 14.80
CA ASN A 56 -12.74 6.01 13.60
C ASN A 56 -11.95 6.64 12.44
N THR A 57 -11.16 7.67 12.72
CA THR A 57 -10.32 8.31 11.71
C THR A 57 -9.28 7.34 11.17
N LYS A 58 -8.60 6.60 12.05
CA LYS A 58 -7.62 5.61 11.64
C LYS A 58 -8.25 4.53 10.76
N ARG A 59 -9.41 4.03 11.13
CA ARG A 59 -10.12 3.01 10.36
C ARG A 59 -10.48 3.53 8.97
N THR A 60 -10.95 4.76 8.88
CA THR A 60 -11.29 5.39 7.59
C THR A 60 -10.05 5.51 6.70
N ILE A 61 -8.94 5.97 7.27
CA ILE A 61 -7.67 6.08 6.53
C ILE A 61 -7.20 4.71 6.06
N MET A 62 -7.25 3.70 6.93
CA MET A 62 -6.82 2.34 6.58
C MET A 62 -7.68 1.76 5.46
N ASN A 63 -9.00 1.93 5.53
CA ASN A 63 -9.89 1.47 4.47
C ASN A 63 -9.60 2.16 3.14
N PHE A 64 -9.31 3.45 3.19
CA PHE A 64 -8.94 4.20 2.00
C PHE A 64 -7.65 3.66 1.38
N ILE A 65 -6.64 3.41 2.21
CA ILE A 65 -5.36 2.86 1.76
C ILE A 65 -5.57 1.49 1.11
N PHE A 66 -6.31 0.59 1.76
CA PHE A 66 -6.55 -0.75 1.22
C PHE A 66 -7.32 -0.72 -0.09
N SER A 67 -8.33 0.14 -0.21
CA SER A 67 -9.09 0.29 -1.45
C SER A 67 -8.20 0.77 -2.59
N ASN A 68 -7.32 1.73 -2.33
CA ASN A 68 -6.39 2.24 -3.33
C ASN A 68 -5.33 1.20 -3.69
N CYS A 69 -4.86 0.42 -2.71
CA CYS A 69 -3.93 -0.68 -2.98
C CYS A 69 -4.54 -1.73 -3.90
N LYS A 70 -5.80 -2.10 -3.67
CA LYS A 70 -6.50 -3.06 -4.53
C LYS A 70 -6.60 -2.54 -5.97
N ARG A 71 -6.97 -1.27 -6.12
CA ARG A 71 -7.06 -0.63 -7.44
C ARG A 71 -5.71 -0.58 -8.13
N ARG A 72 -4.67 -0.19 -7.39
CA ARG A 72 -3.32 -0.11 -7.96
C ARG A 72 -2.80 -1.48 -8.37
N ALA A 73 -3.06 -2.51 -7.56
CA ALA A 73 -2.68 -3.88 -7.88
C ALA A 73 -3.30 -4.33 -9.21
N GLU A 74 -4.57 -4.02 -9.42
CA GLU A 74 -5.26 -4.36 -10.67
C GLU A 74 -4.65 -3.62 -11.86
N GLN A 75 -4.36 -2.33 -11.70
CA GLN A 75 -3.71 -1.54 -12.74
C GLN A 75 -2.34 -2.11 -13.11
N ILE A 76 -1.56 -2.52 -12.11
CA ILE A 76 -0.23 -3.10 -12.34
C ILE A 76 -0.34 -4.42 -13.11
N ARG A 77 -1.30 -5.28 -12.75
CA ARG A 77 -1.52 -6.54 -13.47
C ARG A 77 -1.83 -6.28 -14.93
N GLN A 78 -2.68 -5.29 -15.21
CA GLN A 78 -3.02 -4.93 -16.59
C GLN A 78 -1.80 -4.38 -17.34
N GLU A 79 -1.00 -3.53 -16.70
CA GLU A 79 0.21 -2.99 -17.31
C GLU A 79 1.22 -4.09 -17.65
N ILE A 80 1.36 -5.08 -16.77
CA ILE A 80 2.26 -6.22 -17.02
C ILE A 80 1.76 -7.04 -18.22
N GLU A 81 0.45 -7.28 -18.32
CA GLU A 81 -0.12 -8.02 -19.44
C GLU A 81 0.08 -7.31 -20.78
N GLU A 82 0.14 -5.99 -20.78
CA GLU A 82 0.34 -5.20 -21.99
C GLU A 82 1.80 -5.13 -22.43
N LEU A 83 2.73 -5.55 -21.62
CA LEU A 83 4.12 -5.63 -22.00
C LEU A 83 4.38 -6.86 -22.86
#